data_315feb2728f0302bf12d19dc8134a36f
#
_entry.id   315feb2728f0302bf12d19dc8134a36f
#
_cell.length_a   1.000
_cell.length_b   1.000
_cell.length_c   1.000
_cell.angle_alpha   90.00
_cell.angle_beta   90.00
_cell.angle_gamma   90.00
#
_symmetry.space_group_name_H-M   'P 1'
#
loop_
_entity.id
_entity.type
_entity.pdbx_description
1 polymer ?
#
loop_
_entity_poly.entity_id
_entity_poly.type
_entity_poly.pdbx_seq_one_letter_code
_entity_poly.pdbx_strand_id
1 'polypeptide(L)'
;EPGTPPATRVFETIMKFVDSGIKCCVNIDPIIPFITDSEEHIASIVDKCQQVGIRYISGSVLRLRHDIWVRIKEILELFGISWTIEEYERIYGFQEPFMHDNNQSANKTYIDKVLDNLKDEVSTRNIVFGFSELIEQLTKVKQEYTISSKQCRISEFV
;
A
#
# COMPACT_ATOMS: atom_id res chain seq x y z
N GLU A 1 15.47 -0.30 4.08
CA GLU A 1 15.68 -1.66 4.61
C GLU A 1 16.96 -2.25 4.02
N PRO A 2 17.87 -2.78 4.86
CA PRO A 2 19.08 -3.45 4.36
C PRO A 2 18.70 -4.62 3.46
N GLY A 3 19.24 -4.65 2.24
CA GLY A 3 18.98 -5.72 1.26
C GLY A 3 17.75 -5.53 0.38
N THR A 4 16.93 -4.50 0.60
CA THR A 4 15.81 -4.18 -0.29
C THR A 4 16.33 -3.61 -1.62
N PRO A 5 15.84 -4.10 -2.77
CA PRO A 5 16.23 -3.55 -4.06
C PRO A 5 15.82 -2.07 -4.16
N PRO A 6 16.58 -1.23 -4.88
CA PRO A 6 16.18 0.14 -5.14
C PRO A 6 14.84 0.17 -5.90
N ALA A 7 14.04 1.21 -5.67
CA ALA A 7 12.70 1.36 -6.25
C ALA A 7 12.68 1.20 -7.78
N THR A 8 13.70 1.70 -8.47
CA THR A 8 13.85 1.54 -9.93
C THR A 8 13.82 0.07 -10.35
N ARG A 9 14.56 -0.80 -9.65
CA ARG A 9 14.59 -2.24 -9.94
C ARG A 9 13.27 -2.94 -9.64
N VAL A 10 12.56 -2.47 -8.61
CA VAL A 10 11.21 -2.96 -8.29
C VAL A 10 10.25 -2.63 -9.43
N PHE A 11 10.23 -1.39 -9.92
CA PHE A 11 9.38 -0.97 -11.04
C PHE A 11 9.74 -1.67 -12.35
N GLU A 12 11.02 -1.88 -12.66
CA GLU A 12 11.45 -2.68 -13.81
C GLU A 12 10.92 -4.11 -13.76
N THR A 13 10.88 -4.71 -12.57
CA THR A 13 10.36 -6.05 -12.37
C THR A 13 8.84 -6.08 -12.55
N ILE A 14 8.12 -5.12 -11.99
CA ILE A 14 6.68 -4.97 -12.14
C ILE A 14 6.32 -4.81 -13.63
N MET A 15 7.04 -3.99 -14.37
CA MET A 15 6.81 -3.77 -15.80
C MET A 15 6.89 -5.09 -16.58
N LYS A 16 7.87 -5.95 -16.29
CA LYS A 16 7.98 -7.28 -16.94
C LYS A 16 6.77 -8.17 -16.67
N PHE A 17 6.22 -8.12 -15.46
CA PHE A 17 5.00 -8.87 -15.13
C PHE A 17 3.79 -8.31 -15.88
N VAL A 18 3.62 -7.00 -15.90
CA VAL A 18 2.53 -6.33 -16.62
C VAL A 18 2.61 -6.61 -18.11
N ASP A 19 3.78 -6.52 -18.73
CA ASP A 19 4.02 -6.85 -20.15
C ASP A 19 3.72 -8.32 -20.47
N SER A 20 3.89 -9.20 -19.49
CA SER A 20 3.52 -10.61 -19.61
C SER A 20 2.02 -10.89 -19.38
N GLY A 21 1.20 -9.84 -19.23
CA GLY A 21 -0.24 -9.96 -18.97
C GLY A 21 -0.62 -10.30 -17.53
N ILE A 22 0.34 -10.27 -16.60
CA ILE A 22 0.08 -10.55 -15.19
C ILE A 22 -0.49 -9.30 -14.53
N LYS A 23 -1.66 -9.43 -13.91
CA LYS A 23 -2.27 -8.34 -13.14
C LYS A 23 -1.51 -8.14 -11.84
N CYS A 24 -0.96 -6.93 -11.68
CA CYS A 24 -0.22 -6.53 -10.50
C CYS A 24 -0.99 -5.47 -9.71
N CYS A 25 -0.84 -5.52 -8.39
CA CYS A 25 -1.27 -4.47 -7.49
C CYS A 25 -0.06 -3.96 -6.69
N VAL A 26 0.05 -2.66 -6.51
CA VAL A 26 1.04 -2.04 -5.63
C VAL A 26 0.39 -1.71 -4.29
N ASN A 27 1.00 -2.17 -3.22
CA ASN A 27 0.61 -1.81 -1.86
C ASN A 27 1.62 -0.81 -1.29
N ILE A 28 1.17 0.43 -1.04
CA ILE A 28 1.97 1.46 -0.38
C ILE A 28 1.78 1.30 1.12
N ASP A 29 2.60 0.47 1.75
CA ASP A 29 2.44 0.07 3.15
C ASP A 29 3.83 -0.10 3.81
N PRO A 30 4.15 0.76 4.78
CA PRO A 30 3.32 1.87 5.29
C PRO A 30 3.56 3.22 4.60
N ILE A 31 2.54 4.07 4.58
CA ILE A 31 2.71 5.51 4.38
C ILE A 31 3.15 6.09 5.73
N ILE A 32 4.33 6.72 5.76
CA ILE A 32 4.95 7.21 7.00
C ILE A 32 4.58 8.69 7.17
N PRO A 33 3.86 9.06 8.25
CA PRO A 33 3.49 10.44 8.52
C PRO A 33 4.67 11.42 8.46
N PHE A 34 4.46 12.57 7.86
CA PHE A 34 5.42 13.66 7.70
C PHE A 34 6.70 13.33 6.92
N ILE A 35 6.81 12.09 6.40
CA ILE A 35 7.98 11.65 5.60
C ILE A 35 7.54 11.26 4.19
N THR A 36 6.50 10.43 4.03
CA THR A 36 6.08 9.92 2.73
C THR A 36 4.60 10.18 2.40
N ASP A 37 3.93 10.99 3.19
CA ASP A 37 2.51 11.31 3.10
C ASP A 37 2.19 12.64 2.40
N SER A 38 3.20 13.36 1.92
CA SER A 38 2.97 14.60 1.16
C SER A 38 2.28 14.30 -0.17
N GLU A 39 1.45 15.22 -0.64
CA GLU A 39 0.76 15.12 -1.93
C GLU A 39 1.73 14.85 -3.07
N GLU A 40 2.85 15.57 -3.12
CA GLU A 40 3.90 15.39 -4.12
C GLU A 40 4.53 14.00 -4.10
N HIS A 41 4.76 13.46 -2.90
CA HIS A 41 5.35 12.13 -2.76
C HIS A 41 4.38 11.04 -3.22
N ILE A 42 3.12 11.13 -2.78
CA ILE A 42 2.04 10.22 -3.19
C ILE A 42 1.84 10.30 -4.72
N ALA A 43 1.70 11.50 -5.28
CA ALA A 43 1.56 11.71 -6.71
C ALA A 43 2.73 11.09 -7.49
N SER A 44 3.97 11.29 -7.02
CA SER A 44 5.17 10.75 -7.68
C SER A 44 5.16 9.21 -7.73
N ILE A 45 4.73 8.55 -6.66
CA ILE A 45 4.62 7.07 -6.63
C ILE A 45 3.51 6.60 -7.58
N VAL A 46 2.34 7.27 -7.56
CA VAL A 46 1.20 6.92 -8.41
C VAL A 46 1.54 7.13 -9.89
N ASP A 47 2.26 8.20 -10.23
CA ASP A 47 2.77 8.43 -11.60
C ASP A 47 3.69 7.30 -12.06
N LYS A 48 4.58 6.84 -11.21
CA LYS A 48 5.43 5.68 -11.51
C LYS A 48 4.62 4.41 -11.73
N CYS A 49 3.62 4.16 -10.90
CA CYS A 49 2.71 3.04 -11.05
C CYS A 49 1.96 3.10 -12.40
N GLN A 50 1.45 4.29 -12.78
CA GLN A 50 0.79 4.50 -14.06
C GLN A 50 1.73 4.23 -15.24
N GLN A 51 2.97 4.75 -15.18
CA GLN A 51 3.99 4.58 -16.22
C GLN A 51 4.31 3.11 -16.51
N VAL A 52 4.29 2.25 -15.49
CA VAL A 52 4.56 0.81 -15.64
C VAL A 52 3.29 -0.03 -15.84
N GLY A 53 2.13 0.60 -16.05
CA GLY A 53 0.87 -0.07 -16.37
C GLY A 53 0.13 -0.69 -15.18
N ILE A 54 0.45 -0.29 -13.95
CA ILE A 54 -0.31 -0.71 -12.76
C ILE A 54 -1.74 -0.17 -12.83
N ARG A 55 -2.70 -1.02 -12.47
CA ARG A 55 -4.14 -0.70 -12.45
C ARG A 55 -4.75 -0.72 -11.05
N TYR A 56 -4.05 -1.25 -10.07
CA TYR A 56 -4.55 -1.39 -8.70
C TYR A 56 -3.50 -0.92 -7.72
N ILE A 57 -3.90 -0.01 -6.83
CA ILE A 57 -3.06 0.50 -5.75
C ILE A 57 -3.86 0.43 -4.46
N SER A 58 -3.21 0.01 -3.39
CA SER A 58 -3.71 0.15 -2.03
C SER A 58 -2.65 0.82 -1.16
N GLY A 59 -3.05 1.26 0.02
CA GLY A 59 -2.12 1.83 0.97
C GLY A 59 -2.66 1.79 2.39
N SER A 60 -1.76 1.87 3.35
CA SER A 60 -2.11 2.03 4.75
C SER A 60 -1.12 2.97 5.45
N VAL A 61 -1.64 3.71 6.43
CA VAL A 61 -0.81 4.57 7.27
C VAL A 61 -0.08 3.71 8.30
N LEU A 62 1.17 4.08 8.59
CA LEU A 62 2.03 3.41 9.57
C LEU A 62 1.28 3.15 10.88
N ARG A 63 1.39 1.92 11.38
CA ARG A 63 0.98 1.54 12.74
C ARG A 63 2.22 1.40 13.61
N LEU A 64 2.17 1.98 14.80
CA LEU A 64 3.31 2.05 15.69
C LEU A 64 3.16 1.13 16.89
N ARG A 65 4.20 0.37 17.16
CA ARG A 65 4.45 -0.23 18.47
C ARG A 65 5.46 0.64 19.23
N HIS A 66 5.55 0.43 20.52
CA HIS A 66 6.49 1.19 21.35
C HIS A 66 7.95 1.10 20.88
N ASP A 67 8.42 -0.10 20.57
CA ASP A 67 9.79 -0.33 20.09
C ASP A 67 10.07 0.34 18.74
N ILE A 68 9.07 0.39 17.86
CA ILE A 68 9.15 1.10 16.58
C ILE A 68 9.15 2.62 16.82
N TRP A 69 8.31 3.11 17.73
CA TRP A 69 8.23 4.53 18.04
C TRP A 69 9.56 5.09 18.58
N VAL A 70 10.21 4.34 19.48
CA VAL A 70 11.55 4.72 19.98
C VAL A 70 12.53 4.90 18.83
N ARG A 71 12.57 3.95 17.90
CA ARG A 71 13.47 4.02 16.72
C ARG A 71 13.11 5.16 15.77
N ILE A 72 11.82 5.41 15.56
CA ILE A 72 11.37 6.52 14.71
C ILE A 72 11.81 7.85 15.33
N LYS A 73 11.68 8.06 16.64
CA LYS A 73 12.17 9.28 17.30
C LYS A 73 13.65 9.50 17.03
N GLU A 74 14.47 8.47 17.22
CA GLU A 74 15.92 8.54 16.93
C GLU A 74 16.20 8.94 15.47
N ILE A 75 15.42 8.40 14.52
CA ILE A 75 15.53 8.73 13.09
C ILE A 75 15.11 10.18 12.84
N LEU A 76 14.00 10.65 13.40
CA LEU A 76 13.51 12.01 13.25
C LEU A 76 14.53 13.02 13.79
N GLU A 77 15.16 12.71 14.92
CA GLU A 77 16.24 13.52 15.51
C GLU A 77 17.49 13.54 14.61
N LEU A 78 17.90 12.37 14.12
CA LEU A 78 19.07 12.23 13.23
C LEU A 78 18.91 13.03 11.91
N PHE A 79 17.71 13.09 11.37
CA PHE A 79 17.41 13.84 10.15
C PHE A 79 17.05 15.31 10.40
N GLY A 80 17.10 15.80 11.65
CA GLY A 80 16.80 17.18 12.01
C GLY A 80 15.33 17.57 11.85
N ILE A 81 14.41 16.61 11.86
CA ILE A 81 12.96 16.82 11.79
C ILE A 81 12.25 16.47 13.10
N SER A 82 12.95 16.62 14.21
CA SER A 82 12.43 16.36 15.57
C SER A 82 11.19 17.17 15.94
N TRP A 83 10.93 18.27 15.24
CA TRP A 83 9.69 19.05 15.38
C TRP A 83 8.43 18.24 15.08
N THR A 84 8.55 17.14 14.35
CA THR A 84 7.43 16.24 14.05
C THR A 84 7.04 15.33 15.22
N ILE A 85 7.88 15.20 16.25
CA ILE A 85 7.66 14.27 17.37
C ILE A 85 6.34 14.60 18.09
N GLU A 86 6.09 15.88 18.41
CA GLU A 86 4.85 16.32 19.05
C GLU A 86 3.63 16.03 18.14
N GLU A 87 3.78 16.17 16.84
CA GLU A 87 2.72 15.85 15.87
C GLU A 87 2.43 14.34 15.83
N TYR A 88 3.45 13.49 15.89
CA TYR A 88 3.27 12.04 16.04
C TYR A 88 2.51 11.70 17.32
N GLU A 89 2.89 12.29 18.46
CA GLU A 89 2.21 12.09 19.73
C GLU A 89 0.73 12.50 19.63
N ARG A 90 0.45 13.61 18.96
CA ARG A 90 -0.91 14.11 18.74
C ARG A 90 -1.75 13.20 17.84
N ILE A 91 -1.21 12.71 16.72
CA ILE A 91 -1.99 11.88 15.78
C ILE A 91 -2.15 10.44 16.25
N TYR A 92 -1.21 9.89 17.01
CA TYR A 92 -1.29 8.54 17.56
C TYR A 92 -1.92 8.49 18.95
N GLY A 93 -2.01 9.62 19.67
CA GLY A 93 -2.63 9.68 20.98
C GLY A 93 -1.96 8.73 21.97
N PHE A 94 -0.63 8.73 22.02
CA PHE A 94 0.11 7.85 22.93
C PHE A 94 -0.29 8.10 24.39
N GLN A 95 -0.88 7.08 25.00
CA GLN A 95 -1.21 7.08 26.43
C GLN A 95 -0.21 6.20 27.18
N GLU A 96 0.34 6.71 28.25
CA GLU A 96 1.14 5.88 29.19
C GLU A 96 0.22 5.01 30.07
N PRO A 97 0.57 3.73 30.33
CA PRO A 97 1.72 3.02 29.78
C PRO A 97 1.47 2.51 28.36
N PHE A 98 2.40 2.80 27.49
CA PHE A 98 2.39 2.27 26.12
C PHE A 98 2.49 0.74 26.21
N MET A 99 1.44 0.03 25.92
CA MET A 99 1.43 -1.44 26.00
C MET A 99 2.35 -1.99 24.92
N HIS A 100 3.40 -2.70 25.29
CA HIS A 100 4.47 -3.18 24.42
C HIS A 100 4.00 -3.98 23.20
N ASP A 101 2.83 -4.61 23.27
CA ASP A 101 2.34 -5.51 22.22
C ASP A 101 1.23 -4.91 21.32
N ASN A 102 0.74 -3.71 21.62
CA ASN A 102 -0.35 -3.12 20.84
C ASN A 102 0.16 -2.22 19.71
N ASN A 103 -0.28 -2.53 18.49
CA ASN A 103 -0.12 -1.62 17.36
C ASN A 103 -1.07 -0.41 17.52
N GLN A 104 -0.52 0.78 17.70
CA GLN A 104 -1.26 2.01 17.73
C GLN A 104 -1.44 2.54 16.31
N SER A 105 -2.67 2.80 15.90
CA SER A 105 -2.98 3.49 14.65
C SER A 105 -3.04 4.99 14.87
N ALA A 106 -2.71 5.77 13.86
CA ALA A 106 -3.01 7.19 13.88
C ALA A 106 -4.53 7.43 14.02
N ASN A 107 -4.94 8.60 14.45
CA ASN A 107 -6.35 8.92 14.58
C ASN A 107 -7.06 8.88 13.22
N LYS A 108 -8.37 8.58 13.25
CA LYS A 108 -9.18 8.38 12.05
C LYS A 108 -9.12 9.57 11.09
N THR A 109 -9.19 10.79 11.60
CA THR A 109 -9.17 12.01 10.78
C THR A 109 -7.89 12.12 9.95
N TYR A 110 -6.75 11.78 10.54
CA TYR A 110 -5.47 11.79 9.85
C TYR A 110 -5.40 10.67 8.80
N ILE A 111 -5.82 9.45 9.18
CA ILE A 111 -5.84 8.31 8.25
C ILE A 111 -6.73 8.61 7.05
N ASP A 112 -7.94 9.10 7.29
CA ASP A 112 -8.90 9.44 6.22
C ASP A 112 -8.29 10.50 5.29
N LYS A 113 -7.68 11.56 5.82
CA LYS A 113 -7.02 12.60 5.01
C LYS A 113 -5.94 12.02 4.08
N VAL A 114 -5.05 11.18 4.60
CA VAL A 114 -3.95 10.60 3.83
C VAL A 114 -4.47 9.62 2.77
N LEU A 115 -5.45 8.78 3.14
CA LEU A 115 -6.01 7.81 2.20
C LEU A 115 -6.92 8.45 1.16
N ASP A 116 -7.63 9.53 1.50
CA ASP A 116 -8.44 10.26 0.53
C ASP A 116 -7.55 10.96 -0.50
N ASN A 117 -6.43 11.57 -0.08
CA ASN A 117 -5.44 12.08 -1.00
C ASN A 117 -4.91 10.99 -1.95
N LEU A 118 -4.56 9.80 -1.43
CA LEU A 118 -4.13 8.69 -2.28
C LEU A 118 -5.25 8.24 -3.25
N LYS A 119 -6.51 8.17 -2.80
CA LYS A 119 -7.65 7.83 -3.67
C LYS A 119 -7.86 8.86 -4.78
N ASP A 120 -7.75 10.14 -4.46
CA ASP A 120 -7.87 11.21 -5.43
C ASP A 120 -6.76 11.11 -6.50
N GLU A 121 -5.53 10.90 -6.07
CA GLU A 121 -4.39 10.74 -6.97
C GLU A 121 -4.54 9.51 -7.89
N VAL A 122 -4.99 8.37 -7.39
CA VAL A 122 -5.18 7.17 -8.23
C VAL A 122 -6.38 7.34 -9.18
N SER A 123 -7.45 8.02 -8.75
CA SER A 123 -8.64 8.24 -9.57
C SER A 123 -8.36 9.09 -10.80
N THR A 124 -7.55 10.15 -10.66
CA THR A 124 -7.16 11.04 -11.76
C THR A 124 -6.33 10.33 -12.83
N ARG A 125 -5.75 9.17 -12.53
CA ARG A 125 -4.89 8.37 -13.43
C ARG A 125 -5.53 7.08 -13.92
N ASN A 126 -6.84 6.91 -13.75
CA ASN A 126 -7.57 5.69 -14.09
C ASN A 126 -6.99 4.43 -13.42
N ILE A 127 -6.54 4.57 -12.19
CA ILE A 127 -6.10 3.49 -11.32
C ILE A 127 -7.20 3.24 -10.27
N VAL A 128 -7.42 1.99 -9.89
CA VAL A 128 -8.43 1.60 -8.90
C VAL A 128 -7.77 1.52 -7.53
N PHE A 129 -8.39 2.14 -6.53
CA PHE A 129 -7.95 2.02 -5.15
C PHE A 129 -8.49 0.75 -4.51
N GLY A 130 -7.57 -0.11 -4.04
CA GLY A 130 -7.89 -1.33 -3.31
C GLY A 130 -7.77 -2.62 -4.13
N PHE A 131 -8.01 -3.74 -3.47
CA PHE A 131 -7.87 -5.08 -4.04
C PHE A 131 -9.21 -5.74 -4.38
N SER A 132 -10.32 -5.22 -3.88
CA SER A 132 -11.63 -5.90 -3.93
C SER A 132 -12.04 -6.25 -5.36
N GLU A 133 -11.91 -5.30 -6.26
CA GLU A 133 -12.28 -5.51 -7.67
C GLU A 133 -11.35 -6.51 -8.38
N LEU A 134 -10.06 -6.50 -8.06
CA LEU A 134 -9.11 -7.48 -8.57
C LEU A 134 -9.44 -8.89 -8.07
N ILE A 135 -9.77 -9.04 -6.79
CA ILE A 135 -10.16 -10.32 -6.18
C ILE A 135 -11.45 -10.84 -6.82
N GLU A 136 -12.45 -9.99 -7.03
CA GLU A 136 -13.69 -10.38 -7.73
C GLU A 136 -13.42 -10.90 -9.15
N GLN A 137 -12.60 -10.18 -9.92
CA GLN A 137 -12.24 -10.61 -11.28
C GLN A 137 -11.51 -11.94 -11.28
N LEU A 138 -10.55 -12.14 -10.38
CA LEU A 138 -9.82 -13.41 -10.25
C LEU A 138 -10.74 -14.56 -9.82
N THR A 139 -11.71 -14.30 -8.96
CA THR A 139 -12.68 -15.29 -8.50
C THR A 139 -13.63 -15.70 -9.63
N LYS A 140 -14.11 -14.76 -10.44
CA LYS A 140 -14.95 -15.05 -11.62
C LYS A 140 -14.20 -15.91 -12.63
N VAL A 141 -12.95 -15.56 -12.97
CA VAL A 141 -12.11 -16.34 -13.87
C VAL A 141 -11.91 -17.76 -13.33
N LYS A 142 -11.63 -17.94 -12.04
CA LYS A 142 -11.49 -19.26 -11.43
C LYS A 142 -12.77 -20.10 -11.53
N GLN A 143 -13.94 -19.48 -11.36
CA GLN A 143 -15.23 -20.18 -11.50
C GLN A 143 -15.46 -20.64 -12.95
N GLU A 144 -15.18 -19.81 -13.94
CA GLU A 144 -15.31 -20.13 -15.36
C GLU A 144 -14.39 -21.31 -15.76
N TYR A 145 -13.13 -21.31 -15.32
CA TYR A 145 -12.20 -22.43 -15.54
C TYR A 145 -12.69 -23.71 -14.87
N THR A 146 -13.27 -23.63 -13.68
CA THR A 146 -13.79 -24.81 -12.98
C THR A 146 -15.02 -25.40 -13.67
N ILE A 147 -15.89 -24.56 -14.22
CA ILE A 147 -17.07 -25.00 -15.01
C ILE A 147 -16.63 -25.63 -16.32
N SER A 148 -15.73 -24.98 -17.05
CA SER A 148 -15.19 -25.48 -18.32
C SER A 148 -14.48 -26.84 -18.15
N SER A 149 -13.66 -27.00 -17.10
CA SER A 149 -12.98 -28.27 -16.82
C SER A 149 -13.94 -29.40 -16.42
N LYS A 150 -15.08 -29.09 -15.80
CA LYS A 150 -16.14 -30.10 -15.52
C LYS A 150 -16.91 -30.49 -16.79
N GLN A 151 -17.17 -29.57 -17.69
CA GLN A 151 -17.83 -29.85 -18.98
C GLN A 151 -16.95 -30.72 -19.91
N CYS A 152 -15.65 -30.47 -19.97
CA CYS A 152 -14.71 -31.32 -20.70
C CYS A 152 -14.70 -32.77 -20.19
N ARG A 153 -14.82 -33.01 -18.88
CA ARG A 153 -14.85 -34.38 -18.32
C ARG A 153 -16.13 -35.12 -18.59
N ILE A 154 -17.23 -34.44 -18.87
CA ILE A 154 -18.53 -35.10 -19.19
C ILE A 154 -18.60 -35.50 -20.66
N SER A 155 -17.93 -34.77 -21.57
CA SER A 155 -17.92 -35.09 -23.01
C SER A 155 -16.96 -36.24 -23.41
N GLU A 156 -16.11 -36.69 -22.49
CA GLU A 156 -15.23 -37.86 -22.74
C GLU A 156 -15.87 -39.21 -22.36
N PHE A 157 -17.12 -39.21 -21.88
CA PHE A 157 -17.84 -40.39 -21.41
C PHE A 157 -19.19 -40.63 -22.11
N VAL A 158 -19.40 -40.07 -23.33
CA VAL A 158 -20.57 -40.40 -24.18
C VAL A 158 -20.15 -41.01 -25.50
#